data_2b66348c9e69cf3d44676fbd6a77914a
#
_entry.id   2b66348c9e69cf3d44676fbd6a77914a
#
_cell.length_a   1.000
_cell.length_b   1.000
_cell.length_c   1.000
_cell.angle_alpha   90.00
_cell.angle_beta   90.00
_cell.angle_gamma   90.00
#
_symmetry.space_group_name_H-M   'P 1'
#
loop_
_entity.id
_entity.type
_entity.pdbx_description
1 polymer ?
#
loop_
_entity_poly.entity_id
_entity_poly.type
_entity_poly.pdbx_seq_one_letter_code
_entity_poly.pdbx_strand_id
1 'polypeptide(L)'
;MLTDRVAAARAPGRELEAIAAERLERVDPPDPVVFAITDALDAGRSVADTADRIGFSERQLHRRCRTAFGYGPKTLARVLRLDRALALARSGRPLAEVGATAGYADQAHLARDVKALTGVTLRSLLGYESPGANAANRSTPLPSGSRTTA
;
A
#
# COMPACT_ATOMS: atom_id res chain seq x y z
N MET A 1 -29.44 -6.19 -4.42
CA MET A 1 -28.18 -5.61 -3.84
C MET A 1 -27.05 -6.60 -3.97
N LEU A 2 -25.77 -6.15 -3.98
CA LEU A 2 -24.60 -7.02 -4.17
C LEU A 2 -24.45 -8.05 -3.06
N THR A 3 -24.66 -7.60 -1.83
CA THR A 3 -24.61 -8.40 -0.60
C THR A 3 -25.61 -9.57 -0.64
N ASP A 4 -26.80 -9.34 -1.19
CA ASP A 4 -27.85 -10.35 -1.24
C ASP A 4 -27.53 -11.45 -2.26
N ARG A 5 -26.90 -11.10 -3.40
CA ARG A 5 -26.43 -12.06 -4.40
C ARG A 5 -25.38 -13.01 -3.82
N VAL A 6 -24.40 -12.45 -3.09
CA VAL A 6 -23.32 -13.22 -2.47
C VAL A 6 -23.85 -14.09 -1.32
N ALA A 7 -24.76 -13.56 -0.49
CA ALA A 7 -25.34 -14.29 0.63
C ALA A 7 -26.25 -15.45 0.20
N ALA A 8 -26.92 -15.31 -0.95
CA ALA A 8 -27.82 -16.35 -1.50
C ALA A 8 -27.09 -17.39 -2.35
N ALA A 9 -25.82 -17.20 -2.68
CA ALA A 9 -25.07 -18.07 -3.57
C ALA A 9 -24.63 -19.37 -2.87
N ARG A 10 -24.76 -20.53 -3.56
CA ARG A 10 -24.25 -21.82 -3.10
C ARG A 10 -22.72 -21.87 -2.99
N ALA A 11 -22.01 -20.98 -3.70
CA ALA A 11 -20.55 -20.82 -3.68
C ALA A 11 -20.19 -19.33 -3.67
N PRO A 12 -20.18 -18.66 -2.48
CA PRO A 12 -19.98 -17.22 -2.37
C PRO A 12 -18.70 -16.70 -3.04
N GLY A 13 -17.62 -17.46 -3.00
CA GLY A 13 -16.34 -17.12 -3.66
C GLY A 13 -16.49 -17.01 -5.18
N ARG A 14 -17.14 -17.99 -5.83
CA ARG A 14 -17.37 -17.96 -7.27
C ARG A 14 -18.32 -16.84 -7.69
N GLU A 15 -19.32 -16.52 -6.86
CA GLU A 15 -20.22 -15.41 -7.11
C GLU A 15 -19.50 -14.06 -7.03
N LEU A 16 -18.57 -13.90 -6.07
CA LEU A 16 -17.72 -12.71 -5.98
C LEU A 16 -16.82 -12.58 -7.20
N GLU A 17 -16.21 -13.67 -7.66
CA GLU A 17 -15.38 -13.70 -8.87
C GLU A 17 -16.21 -13.31 -10.12
N ALA A 18 -17.41 -13.86 -10.26
CA ALA A 18 -18.31 -13.53 -11.37
C ALA A 18 -18.73 -12.05 -11.36
N ILE A 19 -19.07 -11.51 -10.19
CA ILE A 19 -19.40 -10.09 -10.02
C ILE A 19 -18.19 -9.20 -10.33
N ALA A 20 -16.99 -9.61 -9.91
CA ALA A 20 -15.77 -8.87 -10.20
C ALA A 20 -15.48 -8.87 -11.71
N ALA A 21 -15.60 -10.00 -12.39
CA ALA A 21 -15.42 -10.12 -13.83
C ALA A 21 -16.44 -9.25 -14.60
N GLU A 22 -17.73 -9.33 -14.25
CA GLU A 22 -18.79 -8.50 -14.85
C GLU A 22 -18.53 -7.00 -14.68
N ARG A 23 -17.94 -6.59 -13.56
CA ARG A 23 -17.58 -5.19 -13.33
C ARG A 23 -16.34 -4.77 -14.09
N LEU A 24 -15.34 -5.64 -14.20
CA LEU A 24 -14.12 -5.39 -14.97
C LEU A 24 -14.43 -5.17 -16.47
N GLU A 25 -15.40 -5.88 -17.04
CA GLU A 25 -15.82 -5.68 -18.42
C GLU A 25 -16.45 -4.28 -18.68
N ARG A 26 -16.94 -3.63 -17.64
CA ARG A 26 -17.57 -2.29 -17.69
C ARG A 26 -16.66 -1.16 -17.27
N VAL A 27 -15.43 -1.47 -16.87
CA VAL A 27 -14.42 -0.45 -16.47
C VAL A 27 -13.52 -0.19 -17.65
N ASP A 28 -13.36 1.08 -17.99
CA ASP A 28 -12.34 1.48 -18.96
C ASP A 28 -10.97 0.93 -18.54
N PRO A 29 -10.16 0.45 -19.47
CA PRO A 29 -8.84 -0.05 -19.15
C PRO A 29 -8.06 1.03 -18.40
N PRO A 30 -7.31 0.65 -17.36
CA PRO A 30 -6.53 1.62 -16.60
C PRO A 30 -5.61 2.42 -17.52
N ASP A 31 -5.50 3.72 -17.27
CA ASP A 31 -4.66 4.63 -18.03
C ASP A 31 -3.22 4.08 -18.15
N PRO A 32 -2.70 3.86 -19.37
CA PRO A 32 -1.34 3.35 -19.58
C PRO A 32 -0.25 4.16 -18.86
N VAL A 33 -0.48 5.46 -18.66
CA VAL A 33 0.42 6.34 -17.91
C VAL A 33 0.51 5.92 -16.43
N VAL A 34 -0.58 5.45 -15.85
CA VAL A 34 -0.60 4.96 -14.45
C VAL A 34 0.27 3.72 -14.31
N PHE A 35 0.22 2.79 -15.27
CA PHE A 35 1.13 1.64 -15.29
C PHE A 35 2.59 2.06 -15.45
N ALA A 36 2.90 2.96 -16.39
CA ALA A 36 4.26 3.45 -16.57
C ALA A 36 4.83 4.13 -15.31
N ILE A 37 3.99 4.85 -14.56
CA ILE A 37 4.36 5.44 -13.26
C ILE A 37 4.67 4.34 -12.23
N THR A 38 3.78 3.36 -12.07
CA THR A 38 3.97 2.28 -11.09
C THR A 38 5.20 1.46 -11.42
N ASP A 39 5.39 1.05 -12.65
CA ASP A 39 6.56 0.27 -13.09
C ASP A 39 7.87 1.01 -12.83
N ALA A 40 7.93 2.32 -13.15
CA ALA A 40 9.14 3.10 -12.93
C ALA A 40 9.47 3.25 -11.43
N LEU A 41 8.47 3.54 -10.60
CA LEU A 41 8.65 3.70 -9.15
C LEU A 41 8.93 2.34 -8.47
N ASP A 42 8.30 1.26 -8.94
CA ASP A 42 8.56 -0.09 -8.44
C ASP A 42 9.97 -0.56 -8.80
N ALA A 43 10.48 -0.19 -9.96
CA ALA A 43 11.88 -0.40 -10.34
C ALA A 43 12.87 0.46 -9.52
N GLY A 44 12.40 1.25 -8.53
CA GLY A 44 13.23 2.06 -7.65
C GLY A 44 13.71 3.38 -8.26
N ARG A 45 13.12 3.84 -9.36
CA ARG A 45 13.47 5.14 -9.96
C ARG A 45 13.05 6.29 -9.04
N SER A 46 13.81 7.38 -9.11
CA SER A 46 13.44 8.62 -8.40
C SER A 46 12.16 9.23 -8.99
N VAL A 47 11.53 10.14 -8.25
CA VAL A 47 10.35 10.89 -8.73
C VAL A 47 10.72 11.73 -9.96
N ALA A 48 11.89 12.37 -9.95
CA ALA A 48 12.40 13.16 -11.08
C ALA A 48 12.61 12.29 -12.33
N ASP A 49 13.39 11.19 -12.20
CA ASP A 49 13.64 10.27 -13.33
C ASP A 49 12.34 9.66 -13.87
N THR A 50 11.37 9.38 -13.00
CA THR A 50 10.05 8.88 -13.43
C THR A 50 9.30 9.93 -14.22
N ALA A 51 9.29 11.19 -13.77
CA ALA A 51 8.64 12.29 -14.45
C ALA A 51 9.26 12.50 -15.85
N ASP A 52 10.58 12.60 -15.92
CA ASP A 52 11.32 12.80 -17.18
C ASP A 52 11.05 11.66 -18.17
N ARG A 53 11.07 10.42 -17.71
CA ARG A 53 10.85 9.23 -18.55
C ARG A 53 9.47 9.22 -19.23
N ILE A 54 8.45 9.71 -18.57
CA ILE A 54 7.07 9.76 -19.10
C ILE A 54 6.69 11.12 -19.69
N GLY A 55 7.67 12.05 -19.78
CA GLY A 55 7.47 13.37 -20.38
C GLY A 55 6.61 14.32 -19.51
N PHE A 56 6.65 14.15 -18.19
CA PHE A 56 5.92 14.99 -17.23
C PHE A 56 6.88 15.86 -16.42
N SER A 57 6.39 17.04 -16.01
CA SER A 57 7.00 17.72 -14.87
C SER A 57 6.66 16.96 -13.57
N GLU A 58 7.48 17.09 -12.51
CA GLU A 58 7.19 16.50 -11.20
C GLU A 58 5.81 16.92 -10.66
N ARG A 59 5.38 18.15 -10.95
CA ARG A 59 4.05 18.65 -10.57
C ARG A 59 2.92 17.89 -11.28
N GLN A 60 3.09 17.59 -12.57
CA GLN A 60 2.12 16.81 -13.33
C GLN A 60 2.08 15.36 -12.83
N LEU A 61 3.25 14.76 -12.60
CA LEU A 61 3.37 13.44 -12.00
C LEU A 61 2.67 13.38 -10.63
N HIS A 62 2.93 14.37 -9.77
CA HIS A 62 2.30 14.44 -8.46
C HIS A 62 0.77 14.51 -8.55
N ARG A 63 0.23 15.39 -9.42
CA ARG A 63 -1.21 15.49 -9.64
C ARG A 63 -1.78 14.17 -10.15
N ARG A 64 -1.11 13.52 -11.11
CA ARG A 64 -1.56 12.24 -11.69
C ARG A 64 -1.60 11.13 -10.64
N CYS A 65 -0.56 11.00 -9.81
CA CYS A 65 -0.54 10.06 -8.71
C CYS A 65 -1.67 10.32 -7.71
N ARG A 66 -1.93 11.58 -7.35
CA ARG A 66 -3.03 11.91 -6.43
C ARG A 66 -4.40 11.56 -7.00
N THR A 67 -4.61 11.76 -8.29
CA THR A 67 -5.88 11.41 -8.96
C THR A 67 -6.06 9.90 -9.03
N ALA A 68 -5.00 9.14 -9.38
CA ALA A 68 -5.08 7.70 -9.56
C ALA A 68 -5.05 6.90 -8.25
N PHE A 69 -4.25 7.33 -7.26
CA PHE A 69 -3.97 6.58 -6.05
C PHE A 69 -4.37 7.27 -4.74
N GLY A 70 -4.81 8.52 -4.80
CA GLY A 70 -5.13 9.34 -3.62
C GLY A 70 -3.92 9.97 -2.92
N TYR A 71 -2.68 9.60 -3.27
CA TYR A 71 -1.44 10.10 -2.67
C TYR A 71 -0.35 10.38 -3.71
N GLY A 72 0.71 11.12 -3.28
CA GLY A 72 1.78 11.54 -4.17
C GLY A 72 2.79 10.43 -4.51
N PRO A 73 3.68 10.66 -5.50
CA PRO A 73 4.60 9.64 -6.01
C PRO A 73 5.61 9.14 -4.97
N LYS A 74 6.04 9.96 -4.02
CA LYS A 74 6.93 9.53 -2.93
C LYS A 74 6.26 8.49 -2.03
N THR A 75 4.98 8.68 -1.72
CA THR A 75 4.20 7.72 -0.93
C THR A 75 3.94 6.46 -1.73
N LEU A 76 3.61 6.58 -3.03
CA LEU A 76 3.45 5.43 -3.91
C LEU A 76 4.72 4.58 -3.96
N ALA A 77 5.89 5.18 -4.16
CA ALA A 77 7.17 4.46 -4.15
C ALA A 77 7.43 3.72 -2.81
N ARG A 78 7.03 4.32 -1.68
CA ARG A 78 7.12 3.65 -0.36
C ARG A 78 6.17 2.45 -0.26
N VAL A 79 4.95 2.59 -0.74
CA VAL A 79 3.96 1.50 -0.74
C VAL A 79 4.42 0.33 -1.62
N LEU A 80 4.89 0.60 -2.84
CA LEU A 80 5.41 -0.42 -3.76
C LEU A 80 6.64 -1.13 -3.16
N ARG A 81 7.58 -0.38 -2.56
CA ARG A 81 8.72 -0.96 -1.86
C ARG A 81 8.30 -1.86 -0.69
N LEU A 82 7.30 -1.44 0.08
CA LEU A 82 6.74 -2.25 1.15
C LEU A 82 6.10 -3.53 0.62
N ASP A 83 5.29 -3.44 -0.43
CA ASP A 83 4.63 -4.60 -1.04
C ASP A 83 5.66 -5.64 -1.50
N ARG A 84 6.74 -5.20 -2.17
CA ARG A 84 7.88 -6.05 -2.55
C ARG A 84 8.55 -6.72 -1.34
N ALA A 85 8.76 -5.96 -0.25
CA ALA A 85 9.34 -6.51 0.97
C ALA A 85 8.43 -7.59 1.59
N LEU A 86 7.12 -7.37 1.61
CA LEU A 86 6.16 -8.34 2.12
C LEU A 86 6.10 -9.60 1.24
N ALA A 87 6.15 -9.47 -0.07
CA ALA A 87 6.21 -10.60 -0.98
C ALA A 87 7.47 -11.46 -0.74
N LEU A 88 8.64 -10.82 -0.58
CA LEU A 88 9.89 -11.50 -0.24
C LEU A 88 9.83 -12.19 1.14
N ALA A 89 9.27 -11.53 2.14
CA ALA A 89 9.13 -12.11 3.48
C ALA A 89 8.19 -13.33 3.47
N ARG A 90 7.06 -13.24 2.75
CA ARG A 90 6.11 -14.36 2.61
C ARG A 90 6.69 -15.54 1.82
N SER A 91 7.66 -15.31 0.95
CA SER A 91 8.41 -16.38 0.27
C SER A 91 9.43 -17.08 1.17
N GLY A 92 9.50 -16.74 2.46
CA GLY A 92 10.37 -17.38 3.45
C GLY A 92 11.80 -16.83 3.51
N ARG A 93 12.10 -15.69 2.86
CA ARG A 93 13.42 -15.08 2.95
C ARG A 93 13.67 -14.49 4.34
N PRO A 94 14.91 -14.59 4.87
CA PRO A 94 15.28 -13.94 6.12
C PRO A 94 15.02 -12.42 6.08
N LEU A 95 14.45 -11.86 7.15
CA LEU A 95 14.08 -10.43 7.19
C LEU A 95 15.26 -9.47 6.95
N ALA A 96 16.48 -9.88 7.33
CA ALA A 96 17.69 -9.11 7.05
C ALA A 96 17.95 -8.98 5.54
N GLU A 97 17.75 -10.07 4.77
CA GLU A 97 17.89 -10.07 3.31
C GLU A 97 16.75 -9.34 2.63
N VAL A 98 15.53 -9.48 3.17
CA VAL A 98 14.33 -8.79 2.66
C VAL A 98 14.55 -7.27 2.64
N GLY A 99 15.08 -6.70 3.73
CA GLY A 99 15.36 -5.28 3.80
C GLY A 99 16.27 -4.81 2.66
N ALA A 100 17.42 -5.43 2.53
CA ALA A 100 18.40 -5.09 1.50
C ALA A 100 17.84 -5.28 0.08
N THR A 101 17.20 -6.42 -0.19
CA THR A 101 16.65 -6.76 -1.52
C THR A 101 15.50 -5.82 -1.92
N ALA A 102 14.67 -5.40 -0.97
CA ALA A 102 13.57 -4.48 -1.23
C ALA A 102 13.99 -3.00 -1.29
N GLY A 103 15.27 -2.67 -1.08
CA GLY A 103 15.80 -1.31 -1.16
C GLY A 103 15.64 -0.50 0.14
N TYR A 104 15.65 -1.17 1.29
CA TYR A 104 15.79 -0.53 2.60
C TYR A 104 17.26 -0.56 3.03
N ALA A 105 17.69 0.45 3.77
CA ALA A 105 19.06 0.52 4.27
C ALA A 105 19.38 -0.63 5.24
N ASP A 106 18.40 -1.00 6.07
CA ASP A 106 18.50 -2.06 7.07
C ASP A 106 17.11 -2.57 7.49
N GLN A 107 17.08 -3.62 8.31
CA GLN A 107 15.83 -4.19 8.85
C GLN A 107 15.09 -3.21 9.76
N ALA A 108 15.78 -2.34 10.48
CA ALA A 108 15.16 -1.34 11.35
C ALA A 108 14.45 -0.26 10.53
N HIS A 109 15.03 0.13 9.39
CA HIS A 109 14.38 1.03 8.42
C HIS A 109 13.10 0.40 7.87
N LEU A 110 13.14 -0.87 7.44
CA LEU A 110 11.95 -1.61 7.01
C LEU A 110 10.87 -1.63 8.12
N ALA A 111 11.23 -1.98 9.35
CA ALA A 111 10.28 -2.05 10.45
C ALA A 111 9.63 -0.69 10.78
N ARG A 112 10.40 0.40 10.73
CA ARG A 112 9.89 1.77 10.93
C ARG A 112 8.93 2.19 9.80
N ASP A 113 9.27 1.88 8.57
CA ASP A 113 8.46 2.23 7.39
C ASP A 113 7.15 1.45 7.38
N VAL A 114 7.18 0.15 7.70
CA VAL A 114 5.99 -0.69 7.91
C VAL A 114 5.06 -0.04 8.93
N LYS A 115 5.57 0.26 10.12
CA LYS A 115 4.75 0.85 11.19
C LYS A 115 4.17 2.21 10.80
N ALA A 116 4.94 3.03 10.10
CA ALA A 116 4.49 4.34 9.63
C ALA A 116 3.39 4.25 8.55
N LEU A 117 3.42 3.24 7.68
CA LEU A 117 2.44 3.07 6.60
C LEU A 117 1.19 2.30 7.05
N THR A 118 1.34 1.31 7.95
CA THR A 118 0.26 0.36 8.28
C THR A 118 -0.27 0.52 9.70
N GLY A 119 0.44 1.21 10.59
CA GLY A 119 0.09 1.34 12.00
C GLY A 119 0.44 0.10 12.85
N VAL A 120 0.85 -1.02 12.23
CA VAL A 120 1.17 -2.27 12.92
C VAL A 120 2.64 -2.65 12.75
N THR A 121 3.13 -3.63 13.52
CA THR A 121 4.51 -4.10 13.38
C THR A 121 4.67 -5.03 12.18
N LEU A 122 5.89 -5.16 11.66
CA LEU A 122 6.20 -6.11 10.58
C LEU A 122 5.84 -7.56 10.97
N ARG A 123 6.07 -7.93 12.23
CA ARG A 123 5.74 -9.29 12.72
C ARG A 123 4.24 -9.54 12.73
N SER A 124 3.45 -8.55 13.20
CA SER A 124 1.98 -8.59 13.17
C SER A 124 1.47 -8.72 11.74
N LEU A 125 2.03 -7.94 10.82
CA LEU A 125 1.62 -7.94 9.41
C LEU A 125 1.93 -9.26 8.70
N LEU A 126 2.98 -9.97 9.12
CA LEU A 126 3.35 -11.29 8.61
C LEU A 126 2.68 -12.46 9.35
N GLY A 127 1.84 -12.18 10.34
CA GLY A 127 1.14 -13.21 11.12
C GLY A 127 2.00 -13.94 12.14
N TYR A 128 3.19 -13.41 12.48
CA TYR A 128 4.08 -13.99 13.50
C TYR A 128 3.75 -13.56 14.94
N GLU A 129 2.75 -12.72 15.15
CA GLU A 129 2.28 -12.35 16.49
C GLU A 129 1.09 -13.23 16.89
N SER A 130 1.19 -13.83 18.08
CA SER A 130 0.05 -14.50 18.71
C SER A 130 -1.12 -13.53 18.92
N PRO A 131 -2.39 -13.97 18.84
CA PRO A 131 -3.57 -13.08 18.87
C PRO A 131 -3.77 -12.24 20.14
N GLY A 132 -2.84 -12.26 21.08
CA GLY A 132 -2.96 -11.57 22.38
C GLY A 132 -2.27 -10.21 22.51
N ALA A 133 -1.38 -9.82 21.59
CA ALA A 133 -0.51 -8.65 21.78
C ALA A 133 -1.12 -7.29 21.37
N ASN A 134 -2.28 -7.28 20.72
CA ASN A 134 -2.86 -6.06 20.14
C ASN A 134 -3.84 -5.30 21.05
N ALA A 135 -4.09 -5.78 22.27
CA ALA A 135 -5.05 -5.16 23.19
C ALA A 135 -4.49 -3.93 23.94
N ALA A 136 -3.18 -3.77 24.03
CA ALA A 136 -2.53 -2.74 24.85
C ALA A 136 -2.35 -1.37 24.16
N ASN A 137 -2.64 -1.22 22.87
CA ASN A 137 -2.32 0.02 22.13
C ASN A 137 -3.56 0.84 21.68
N ARG A 138 -4.73 0.64 22.31
CA ARG A 138 -5.96 1.40 21.98
C ARG A 138 -6.22 2.62 22.89
N SER A 139 -5.24 3.04 23.69
CA SER A 139 -5.40 4.17 24.58
C SER A 139 -4.35 5.25 24.30
N THR A 140 -4.45 5.92 23.15
CA THR A 140 -3.86 7.24 23.02
C THR A 140 -4.99 8.26 23.13
N PRO A 141 -5.08 9.04 24.23
CA PRO A 141 -6.03 10.12 24.33
C PRO A 141 -5.69 11.18 23.28
N LEU A 142 -6.70 11.67 22.56
CA LEU A 142 -6.59 12.86 21.73
C LEU A 142 -6.14 14.04 22.60
N PRO A 143 -5.20 14.89 22.15
CA PRO A 143 -4.84 16.10 22.88
C PRO A 143 -6.07 17.02 22.94
N SER A 144 -6.57 17.24 24.14
CA SER A 144 -7.60 18.23 24.43
C SER A 144 -7.05 19.61 24.10
N GLY A 145 -7.71 20.32 23.15
CA GLY A 145 -7.38 21.68 22.77
C GLY A 145 -7.48 22.61 23.97
N SER A 146 -6.39 23.32 24.25
CA SER A 146 -6.36 24.43 25.20
C SER A 146 -7.22 25.57 24.68
N ARG A 147 -8.35 25.83 25.35
CA ARG A 147 -9.04 27.11 25.24
C ARG A 147 -8.24 28.13 26.04
N THR A 148 -7.64 29.07 25.34
CA THR A 148 -7.16 30.33 25.97
C THR A 148 -8.30 31.29 25.95
N THR A 149 -8.79 31.65 27.15
CA THR A 149 -9.68 32.80 27.40
C THR A 149 -8.79 33.90 27.93
N ALA A 150 -8.80 35.03 27.32
CA ALA A 150 -8.83 36.40 27.87
C ALA A 150 -8.64 37.39 26.73
#